data_d9b6db8638837b379d99c0c5935e5d70
#
_entry.id   d9b6db8638837b379d99c0c5935e5d70
#
_cell.length_a   1.000
_cell.length_b   1.000
_cell.length_c   1.000
_cell.angle_alpha   90.00
_cell.angle_beta   90.00
_cell.angle_gamma   90.00
#
_symmetry.space_group_name_H-M   'P 1'
#
loop_
_entity.id
_entity.type
_entity.pdbx_description
1 polymer ?
#
loop_
_entity_poly.entity_id
_entity_poly.type
_entity_poly.pdbx_seq_one_letter_code
_entity_poly.pdbx_strand_id
1 'polypeptide(L)'
;MKHKRSGRVTALLLSAVLTLCLLPLPVRAAGAEAGVQLGDYIQLGRYDGEPILWRCVSVDENGPLMLSDRVLCDSMPYDAQTSENSTSGSHRRSSYRSKYGSNHWRDSDMRSWLNSDADAGQVKWLCGNPPKDGYIMGGGAYDGKAGFLNGFTRDEAAAIKTVTQRSIVSHPEYTAGYIDASGADLPYNTDIGSVADGYEGAHYENITDKVFLLDVKQLHTVYENLGGYYIAQNRNGVNWSYWLRTPVTDCNHDMRYVSPQGSIGRDAPCKGYYGVRPAFYLDTAYY
;
A
#
# COMPACT_ATOMS: atom_id res chain seq x y z
N MET A 1 17.65 -59.69 -59.58
CA MET A 1 18.69 -58.88 -58.95
C MET A 1 18.37 -57.42 -59.19
N LYS A 2 17.84 -56.71 -58.20
CA LYS A 2 17.72 -55.24 -58.22
C LYS A 2 17.90 -54.75 -56.78
N HIS A 3 19.01 -54.04 -56.56
CA HIS A 3 19.32 -53.36 -55.30
C HIS A 3 18.39 -52.19 -55.08
N LYS A 4 17.71 -52.12 -53.89
CA LYS A 4 17.04 -50.93 -53.40
C LYS A 4 17.96 -50.23 -52.40
N ARG A 5 18.42 -49.04 -52.73
CA ARG A 5 19.12 -48.12 -51.82
C ARG A 5 18.11 -47.48 -50.86
N SER A 6 18.32 -47.67 -49.58
CA SER A 6 17.61 -46.98 -48.50
C SER A 6 18.25 -45.59 -48.29
N GLY A 7 17.52 -44.53 -48.58
CA GLY A 7 17.93 -43.18 -48.24
C GLY A 7 17.52 -42.81 -46.82
N ARG A 8 18.50 -42.55 -45.95
CA ARG A 8 18.27 -41.97 -44.63
C ARG A 8 17.99 -40.48 -44.77
N VAL A 9 16.81 -40.03 -44.41
CA VAL A 9 16.47 -38.63 -44.27
C VAL A 9 16.86 -38.21 -42.85
N THR A 10 17.90 -37.37 -42.77
CA THR A 10 18.32 -36.75 -41.50
C THR A 10 17.48 -35.50 -41.30
N ALA A 11 16.58 -35.51 -40.35
CA ALA A 11 15.81 -34.35 -39.95
C ALA A 11 16.68 -33.44 -39.09
N LEU A 12 17.07 -32.28 -39.64
CA LEU A 12 17.66 -31.17 -38.89
C LEU A 12 16.56 -30.51 -38.07
N LEU A 13 16.59 -30.68 -36.75
CA LEU A 13 15.81 -29.87 -35.80
C LEU A 13 16.49 -28.49 -35.67
N LEU A 14 15.91 -27.49 -36.32
CA LEU A 14 16.29 -26.09 -36.13
C LEU A 14 15.69 -25.62 -34.80
N SER A 15 16.51 -25.57 -33.76
CA SER A 15 16.15 -24.95 -32.49
C SER A 15 16.20 -23.45 -32.65
N ALA A 16 15.07 -22.79 -32.83
CA ALA A 16 14.96 -21.36 -32.81
C ALA A 16 15.03 -20.89 -31.35
N VAL A 17 16.21 -20.45 -30.94
CA VAL A 17 16.35 -19.70 -29.67
C VAL A 17 15.73 -18.33 -29.88
N LEU A 18 14.55 -18.13 -29.32
CA LEU A 18 13.88 -16.83 -29.27
C LEU A 18 14.64 -15.97 -28.24
N THR A 19 15.64 -15.24 -28.71
CA THR A 19 16.31 -14.19 -27.90
C THR A 19 15.32 -13.04 -27.76
N LEU A 20 14.61 -12.99 -26.65
CA LEU A 20 13.79 -11.85 -26.27
C LEU A 20 14.74 -10.67 -26.02
N CYS A 21 14.96 -9.83 -27.02
CA CYS A 21 15.64 -8.55 -26.86
C CYS A 21 14.78 -7.69 -25.93
N LEU A 22 15.17 -7.61 -24.67
CA LEU A 22 14.75 -6.54 -23.78
C LEU A 22 15.25 -5.23 -24.42
N LEU A 23 14.38 -4.56 -25.18
CA LEU A 23 14.63 -3.19 -25.60
C LEU A 23 14.76 -2.36 -24.33
N PRO A 24 15.87 -1.63 -24.14
CA PRO A 24 15.95 -0.67 -23.05
C PRO A 24 14.82 0.35 -23.27
N LEU A 25 14.02 0.56 -22.25
CA LEU A 25 13.07 1.67 -22.21
C LEU A 25 13.87 2.94 -22.54
N PRO A 26 13.33 3.88 -23.33
CA PRO A 26 14.06 5.06 -23.70
C PRO A 26 14.49 5.82 -22.45
N VAL A 27 15.79 5.82 -22.19
CA VAL A 27 16.41 6.77 -21.26
C VAL A 27 16.18 8.14 -21.89
N ARG A 28 15.28 8.91 -21.30
CA ARG A 28 15.00 10.28 -21.74
C ARG A 28 16.30 11.08 -21.57
N ALA A 29 16.82 11.59 -22.66
CA ALA A 29 18.00 12.45 -22.64
C ALA A 29 17.73 13.67 -21.74
N ALA A 30 18.69 13.99 -20.89
CA ALA A 30 18.67 15.17 -20.04
C ALA A 30 18.60 16.44 -20.91
N GLY A 31 17.43 17.07 -20.91
CA GLY A 31 17.21 18.32 -21.62
C GLY A 31 15.81 18.84 -21.36
N ALA A 32 15.68 19.77 -20.44
CA ALA A 32 14.50 20.48 -19.94
C ALA A 32 13.81 19.82 -18.75
N GLU A 33 13.57 20.64 -17.73
CA GLU A 33 12.87 20.42 -16.45
C GLU A 33 11.43 19.88 -16.60
N ALA A 34 11.27 18.68 -17.11
CA ALA A 34 10.00 18.00 -17.05
C ALA A 34 10.08 16.99 -15.92
N GLY A 35 9.75 17.44 -14.71
CA GLY A 35 9.56 16.57 -13.55
C GLY A 35 8.57 15.45 -13.86
N VAL A 36 8.52 14.43 -13.01
CA VAL A 36 7.58 13.31 -13.11
C VAL A 36 6.15 13.82 -13.21
N GLN A 37 5.42 13.38 -14.24
CA GLN A 37 4.08 13.82 -14.56
C GLN A 37 3.06 12.70 -14.32
N LEU A 38 1.78 13.07 -14.28
CA LEU A 38 0.67 12.13 -14.18
C LEU A 38 0.80 11.01 -15.23
N GLY A 39 0.75 9.77 -14.77
CA GLY A 39 0.85 8.57 -15.59
C GLY A 39 2.26 8.02 -15.78
N ASP A 40 3.30 8.79 -15.47
CA ASP A 40 4.69 8.35 -15.60
C ASP A 40 5.01 7.21 -14.63
N TYR A 41 5.93 6.35 -15.05
CA TYR A 41 6.43 5.24 -14.23
C TYR A 41 7.87 5.49 -13.82
N ILE A 42 8.17 5.14 -12.57
CA ILE A 42 9.54 5.07 -12.07
C ILE A 42 9.79 3.72 -11.39
N GLN A 43 11.05 3.33 -11.31
CA GLN A 43 11.48 2.16 -10.57
C GLN A 43 12.29 2.64 -9.36
N LEU A 44 11.85 2.30 -8.14
CA LEU A 44 12.48 2.75 -6.90
C LEU A 44 12.30 1.71 -5.79
N GLY A 45 13.41 1.28 -5.18
CA GLY A 45 13.40 0.28 -4.12
C GLY A 45 13.08 -1.13 -4.59
N ARG A 46 13.12 -2.07 -3.64
CA ARG A 46 12.83 -3.49 -3.85
C ARG A 46 11.93 -4.03 -2.75
N TYR A 47 11.10 -5.00 -3.11
CA TYR A 47 10.31 -5.79 -2.16
C TYR A 47 10.42 -7.28 -2.50
N ASP A 48 10.77 -8.11 -1.51
CA ASP A 48 11.08 -9.54 -1.69
C ASP A 48 12.10 -9.81 -2.84
N GLY A 49 13.11 -8.92 -2.96
CA GLY A 49 14.14 -9.00 -4.00
C GLY A 49 13.76 -8.43 -5.37
N GLU A 50 12.47 -8.19 -5.63
CA GLU A 50 11.98 -7.66 -6.91
C GLU A 50 11.94 -6.13 -6.88
N PRO A 51 12.34 -5.45 -7.99
CA PRO A 51 12.20 -4.01 -8.11
C PRO A 51 10.73 -3.58 -8.01
N ILE A 52 10.47 -2.47 -7.33
CA ILE A 52 9.12 -1.90 -7.25
C ILE A 52 8.93 -0.90 -8.38
N LEU A 53 7.88 -1.10 -9.16
CA LEU A 53 7.42 -0.16 -10.17
C LEU A 53 6.34 0.74 -9.53
N TRP A 54 6.49 2.04 -9.69
CA TRP A 54 5.58 3.06 -9.17
C TRP A 54 5.01 3.86 -10.32
N ARG A 55 3.76 4.28 -10.20
CA ARG A 55 3.10 5.16 -11.16
C ARG A 55 2.73 6.47 -10.49
N CYS A 56 3.00 7.59 -11.15
CA CYS A 56 2.50 8.88 -10.75
C CYS A 56 0.97 8.93 -10.95
N VAL A 57 0.23 9.07 -9.89
CA VAL A 57 -1.24 9.03 -9.90
C VAL A 57 -1.89 10.39 -9.69
N SER A 58 -1.14 11.35 -9.16
CA SER A 58 -1.50 12.76 -9.10
C SER A 58 -0.26 13.62 -8.87
N VAL A 59 -0.39 14.92 -9.07
CA VAL A 59 0.63 15.92 -8.71
C VAL A 59 -0.10 17.04 -7.96
N ASP A 60 0.32 17.29 -6.72
CA ASP A 60 -0.24 18.33 -5.86
C ASP A 60 0.87 19.18 -5.22
N GLU A 61 0.57 19.97 -4.17
CA GLU A 61 1.53 20.81 -3.46
C GLU A 61 2.69 20.05 -2.82
N ASN A 62 2.52 18.76 -2.52
CA ASN A 62 3.59 17.92 -2.02
C ASN A 62 4.49 17.37 -3.14
N GLY A 63 4.03 17.45 -4.39
CA GLY A 63 4.71 16.94 -5.58
C GLY A 63 4.01 15.71 -6.18
N PRO A 64 4.74 14.90 -6.96
CA PRO A 64 4.19 13.69 -7.55
C PRO A 64 3.83 12.64 -6.51
N LEU A 65 2.56 12.24 -6.44
CA LEU A 65 2.08 11.11 -5.65
C LEU A 65 2.33 9.83 -6.44
N MET A 66 3.22 9.00 -5.92
CA MET A 66 3.60 7.72 -6.49
C MET A 66 2.85 6.59 -5.80
N LEU A 67 2.18 5.74 -6.58
CA LEU A 67 1.47 4.56 -6.11
C LEU A 67 2.11 3.31 -6.69
N SER A 68 2.36 2.28 -5.90
CA SER A 68 2.88 1.02 -6.43
C SER A 68 1.96 0.49 -7.54
N ASP A 69 2.55 0.05 -8.66
CA ASP A 69 1.79 -0.44 -9.82
C ASP A 69 0.93 -1.66 -9.46
N ARG A 70 1.40 -2.45 -8.51
CA ARG A 70 0.74 -3.68 -8.04
C ARG A 70 0.56 -3.69 -6.54
N VAL A 71 -0.30 -4.58 -6.09
CA VAL A 71 -0.29 -5.07 -4.72
C VAL A 71 1.01 -5.83 -4.50
N LEU A 72 1.86 -5.35 -3.58
CA LEU A 72 3.20 -5.91 -3.35
C LEU A 72 3.16 -7.17 -2.48
N CYS A 73 2.23 -7.22 -1.54
CA CYS A 73 2.00 -8.35 -0.65
C CYS A 73 0.51 -8.70 -0.67
N ASP A 74 0.17 -9.96 -0.90
CA ASP A 74 -1.23 -10.41 -1.06
C ASP A 74 -1.94 -10.64 0.27
N SER A 75 -1.18 -10.82 1.35
CA SER A 75 -1.72 -11.21 2.66
C SER A 75 -0.90 -10.55 3.76
N MET A 76 -1.48 -9.50 4.36
CA MET A 76 -0.86 -8.77 5.46
C MET A 76 -1.92 -8.06 6.29
N PRO A 77 -2.06 -8.35 7.58
CA PRO A 77 -2.98 -7.60 8.44
C PRO A 77 -2.57 -6.13 8.54
N TYR A 78 -3.57 -5.27 8.70
CA TYR A 78 -3.35 -3.84 8.91
C TYR A 78 -2.79 -3.56 10.31
N ASP A 79 -3.33 -4.28 11.31
CA ASP A 79 -2.96 -4.14 12.72
C ASP A 79 -3.29 -5.43 13.48
N ALA A 80 -2.41 -5.87 14.37
CA ALA A 80 -2.61 -7.10 15.13
C ALA A 80 -3.67 -6.94 16.23
N GLN A 81 -4.20 -8.05 16.68
CA GLN A 81 -5.03 -8.12 17.87
C GLN A 81 -4.23 -7.66 19.08
N THR A 82 -4.71 -6.66 19.81
CA THR A 82 -3.98 -6.14 20.96
C THR A 82 -4.90 -5.51 21.99
N SER A 83 -4.59 -5.70 23.25
CA SER A 83 -5.24 -5.00 24.35
C SER A 83 -4.75 -3.56 24.51
N GLU A 84 -3.68 -3.18 23.84
CA GLU A 84 -2.96 -1.92 24.05
C GLU A 84 -2.68 -1.19 22.75
N ASN A 85 -3.72 -0.95 21.95
CA ASN A 85 -3.57 -0.19 20.72
C ASN A 85 -3.34 1.29 20.91
N SER A 86 -2.81 1.69 22.01
CA SER A 86 -2.24 2.99 22.21
C SER A 86 -1.85 3.24 23.64
N THR A 87 -0.96 4.15 23.79
CA THR A 87 -0.39 4.58 25.04
C THR A 87 -1.31 5.41 25.91
N SER A 88 -2.52 5.75 25.51
CA SER A 88 -3.31 6.68 26.30
C SER A 88 -4.82 6.52 26.14
N GLY A 89 -5.52 6.54 27.26
CA GLY A 89 -6.95 6.72 27.40
C GLY A 89 -7.80 5.45 27.32
N SER A 90 -8.90 5.48 28.05
CA SER A 90 -9.82 4.35 28.21
C SER A 90 -10.55 3.96 26.92
N HIS A 91 -10.69 4.88 25.97
CA HIS A 91 -11.41 4.64 24.71
C HIS A 91 -10.60 3.83 23.69
N ARG A 92 -9.28 3.78 23.86
CA ARG A 92 -8.40 3.01 23.00
C ARG A 92 -8.31 1.54 23.42
N ARG A 93 -8.66 1.23 24.65
CA ARG A 93 -8.79 -0.13 25.18
C ARG A 93 -10.22 -0.65 25.02
N SER A 94 -10.69 -0.84 23.81
CA SER A 94 -11.96 -1.52 23.65
C SER A 94 -11.73 -3.02 23.53
N SER A 95 -12.70 -3.80 24.03
CA SER A 95 -12.70 -5.26 23.83
C SER A 95 -12.71 -5.66 22.35
N TYR A 96 -13.18 -4.77 21.49
CA TYR A 96 -13.18 -4.98 20.05
C TYR A 96 -11.78 -4.84 19.44
N ARG A 97 -10.99 -3.87 19.86
CA ARG A 97 -9.60 -3.74 19.41
C ARG A 97 -8.75 -4.91 19.84
N SER A 98 -8.92 -5.39 21.07
CA SER A 98 -8.18 -6.58 21.52
C SER A 98 -8.51 -7.82 20.71
N LYS A 99 -9.70 -7.86 20.11
CA LYS A 99 -10.16 -9.00 19.31
C LYS A 99 -9.91 -8.83 17.82
N TYR A 100 -9.95 -7.61 17.30
CA TYR A 100 -10.00 -7.35 15.85
C TYR A 100 -8.86 -6.44 15.34
N GLY A 101 -8.03 -5.90 16.21
CA GLY A 101 -7.03 -4.88 15.86
C GLY A 101 -7.63 -3.46 15.85
N SER A 102 -6.79 -2.45 15.67
CA SER A 102 -7.15 -1.04 15.61
C SER A 102 -7.26 -0.55 14.17
N ASN A 103 -8.22 0.31 13.92
CA ASN A 103 -8.33 1.02 12.65
C ASN A 103 -7.65 2.40 12.65
N HIS A 104 -6.84 2.70 13.66
CA HIS A 104 -6.16 3.97 13.82
C HIS A 104 -4.81 3.95 13.10
N TRP A 105 -4.67 4.77 12.03
CA TRP A 105 -3.45 4.78 11.20
C TRP A 105 -2.18 5.10 12.00
N ARG A 106 -2.23 6.12 12.87
CA ARG A 106 -1.08 6.57 13.67
C ARG A 106 -0.35 5.43 14.36
N ASP A 107 -1.11 4.53 14.93
CA ASP A 107 -0.63 3.50 15.84
C ASP A 107 -0.56 2.11 15.18
N SER A 108 -0.91 1.98 13.89
CA SER A 108 -1.00 0.69 13.21
C SER A 108 0.36 0.05 12.98
N ASP A 109 0.37 -1.28 13.03
CA ASP A 109 1.53 -2.09 12.65
C ASP A 109 1.94 -1.84 11.19
N MET A 110 0.94 -1.66 10.31
CA MET A 110 1.16 -1.36 8.90
C MET A 110 1.98 -0.08 8.72
N ARG A 111 1.63 1.00 9.43
CA ARG A 111 2.39 2.25 9.39
C ARG A 111 3.79 2.09 9.94
N SER A 112 3.92 1.37 11.05
CA SER A 112 5.22 1.09 11.69
C SER A 112 6.16 0.38 10.73
N TRP A 113 5.66 -0.64 10.03
CA TRP A 113 6.42 -1.41 9.05
C TRP A 113 6.77 -0.59 7.80
N LEU A 114 5.81 0.13 7.21
CA LEU A 114 6.01 0.93 6.00
C LEU A 114 7.05 2.04 6.17
N ASN A 115 7.20 2.59 7.39
CA ASN A 115 8.12 3.68 7.68
C ASN A 115 9.41 3.23 8.40
N SER A 116 9.70 1.93 8.42
CA SER A 116 10.89 1.36 9.05
C SER A 116 11.92 0.91 8.01
N ASP A 117 13.19 1.24 8.26
CA ASP A 117 14.38 0.73 7.56
C ASP A 117 15.11 -0.37 8.34
N ALA A 118 14.53 -0.82 9.45
CA ALA A 118 15.15 -1.80 10.34
C ALA A 118 15.34 -3.16 9.66
N ASP A 119 16.36 -3.88 10.08
CA ASP A 119 16.59 -5.27 9.65
C ASP A 119 15.46 -6.20 10.09
N ALA A 120 15.44 -7.39 9.49
CA ALA A 120 14.46 -8.44 9.79
C ALA A 120 14.37 -8.73 11.29
N GLY A 121 13.16 -8.72 11.84
CA GLY A 121 12.87 -8.91 13.25
C GLY A 121 13.28 -7.73 14.17
N GLN A 122 13.67 -6.58 13.60
CA GLN A 122 14.08 -5.39 14.37
C GLN A 122 13.09 -4.21 14.20
N VAL A 123 12.00 -4.38 13.49
CA VAL A 123 10.96 -3.35 13.36
C VAL A 123 10.40 -3.03 14.74
N LYS A 124 10.29 -1.74 15.04
CA LYS A 124 9.70 -1.26 16.31
C LYS A 124 8.20 -1.07 16.12
N TRP A 125 7.45 -1.91 16.77
CA TRP A 125 5.99 -1.85 16.78
C TRP A 125 5.54 -0.80 17.79
N LEU A 126 4.67 0.13 17.36
CA LEU A 126 4.28 1.27 18.19
C LEU A 126 3.30 0.89 19.29
N CYS A 127 2.50 -0.14 19.08
CA CYS A 127 1.43 -0.51 19.99
C CYS A 127 1.31 -2.02 20.15
N GLY A 128 1.38 -2.46 21.39
CA GLY A 128 0.94 -3.78 21.79
C GLY A 128 1.73 -4.94 21.21
N ASN A 129 1.04 -5.86 20.58
CA ASN A 129 1.63 -7.07 20.03
C ASN A 129 2.15 -6.85 18.61
N PRO A 130 3.31 -7.41 18.27
CA PRO A 130 3.73 -7.45 16.88
C PRO A 130 2.79 -8.31 16.04
N PRO A 131 2.71 -8.09 14.71
CA PRO A 131 1.82 -8.81 13.79
C PRO A 131 2.34 -10.23 13.50
N LYS A 132 2.30 -11.08 14.50
CA LYS A 132 2.73 -12.48 14.46
C LYS A 132 1.55 -13.45 14.57
N ASP A 133 1.79 -14.70 14.21
CA ASP A 133 0.84 -15.78 14.42
C ASP A 133 0.35 -15.81 15.88
N GLY A 134 -0.97 -15.98 16.06
CA GLY A 134 -1.63 -15.91 17.36
C GLY A 134 -2.24 -14.55 17.70
N TYR A 135 -1.82 -13.47 17.02
CA TYR A 135 -2.43 -12.14 17.14
C TYR A 135 -3.08 -11.63 15.85
N ILE A 136 -3.10 -12.46 14.82
CA ILE A 136 -3.69 -12.16 13.52
C ILE A 136 -4.67 -13.26 13.12
N MET A 137 -5.52 -12.97 12.12
CA MET A 137 -6.48 -13.92 11.57
C MET A 137 -6.18 -14.16 10.08
N GLY A 138 -6.10 -15.43 9.68
CA GLY A 138 -5.98 -15.79 8.26
C GLY A 138 -4.57 -15.72 7.69
N GLY A 139 -3.53 -15.64 8.53
CA GLY A 139 -2.14 -15.64 8.11
C GLY A 139 -1.59 -14.25 7.78
N GLY A 140 -0.42 -14.20 7.13
CA GLY A 140 0.23 -12.95 6.75
C GLY A 140 1.03 -12.29 7.88
N ALA A 141 1.58 -13.07 8.82
CA ALA A 141 2.50 -12.57 9.84
C ALA A 141 3.73 -11.89 9.21
N TYR A 142 4.14 -10.77 9.79
CA TYR A 142 5.28 -10.01 9.27
C TYR A 142 6.17 -9.39 10.37
N ASP A 143 6.01 -9.83 11.60
CA ASP A 143 6.87 -9.42 12.73
C ASP A 143 8.35 -9.75 12.52
N GLY A 144 8.63 -10.82 11.76
CA GLY A 144 9.98 -11.22 11.38
C GLY A 144 10.53 -10.57 10.11
N LYS A 145 9.73 -9.79 9.35
CA LYS A 145 10.20 -9.14 8.14
C LYS A 145 11.07 -7.92 8.47
N ALA A 146 11.97 -7.57 7.54
CA ALA A 146 12.61 -6.25 7.55
C ALA A 146 11.56 -5.17 7.32
N GLY A 147 11.82 -3.96 7.82
CA GLY A 147 11.00 -2.79 7.52
C GLY A 147 10.95 -2.52 6.01
N PHE A 148 9.87 -1.93 5.54
CA PHE A 148 9.67 -1.73 4.10
C PHE A 148 10.78 -0.88 3.46
N LEU A 149 11.24 0.18 4.14
CA LEU A 149 12.31 1.05 3.66
C LEU A 149 13.70 0.39 3.67
N ASN A 150 13.88 -0.77 4.32
CA ASN A 150 15.11 -1.56 4.23
C ASN A 150 15.38 -2.07 2.81
N GLY A 151 14.34 -2.18 1.98
CA GLY A 151 14.45 -2.52 0.56
C GLY A 151 14.93 -1.38 -0.35
N PHE A 152 15.30 -0.22 0.20
CA PHE A 152 15.72 0.97 -0.55
C PHE A 152 17.18 1.30 -0.22
N THR A 153 17.94 1.68 -1.23
CA THR A 153 19.24 2.31 -1.00
C THR A 153 19.07 3.66 -0.32
N ARG A 154 20.16 4.21 0.23
CA ARG A 154 20.13 5.52 0.88
C ARG A 154 19.61 6.63 -0.05
N ASP A 155 20.03 6.62 -1.31
CA ASP A 155 19.64 7.64 -2.29
C ASP A 155 18.17 7.47 -2.70
N GLU A 156 17.71 6.23 -2.90
CA GLU A 156 16.30 5.94 -3.15
C GLU A 156 15.41 6.37 -1.97
N ALA A 157 15.83 6.09 -0.74
CA ALA A 157 15.10 6.52 0.46
C ALA A 157 15.11 8.05 0.65
N ALA A 158 16.12 8.76 0.12
CA ALA A 158 16.18 10.22 0.11
C ALA A 158 15.20 10.83 -0.90
N ALA A 159 14.91 10.12 -2.00
CA ALA A 159 13.91 10.54 -2.98
C ALA A 159 12.45 10.42 -2.48
N ILE A 160 12.22 9.77 -1.34
CA ILE A 160 10.92 9.67 -0.70
C ILE A 160 10.74 10.84 0.27
N LYS A 161 9.84 11.76 -0.04
CA LYS A 161 9.54 12.91 0.83
C LYS A 161 8.92 12.46 2.14
N THR A 162 9.29 13.15 3.20
CA THR A 162 8.54 13.15 4.46
C THR A 162 7.45 14.20 4.36
N VAL A 163 6.20 13.80 4.44
CA VAL A 163 5.04 14.69 4.29
C VAL A 163 4.11 14.57 5.49
N THR A 164 3.52 15.71 5.88
CA THR A 164 2.46 15.73 6.89
C THR A 164 1.13 15.77 6.16
N GLN A 165 0.28 14.78 6.43
CA GLN A 165 -1.00 14.61 5.78
C GLN A 165 -2.13 14.48 6.79
N ARG A 166 -3.31 14.88 6.34
CA ARG A 166 -4.56 14.59 7.03
C ARG A 166 -4.80 13.09 7.05
N SER A 167 -5.13 12.54 8.21
CA SER A 167 -5.54 11.16 8.41
C SER A 167 -6.89 11.13 9.11
N ILE A 168 -7.88 10.54 8.48
CA ILE A 168 -9.20 10.40 9.08
C ILE A 168 -9.11 9.48 10.30
N VAL A 169 -9.87 9.79 11.33
CA VAL A 169 -9.95 9.03 12.57
C VAL A 169 -11.39 8.61 12.86
N SER A 170 -11.54 7.54 13.61
CA SER A 170 -12.87 7.09 14.02
C SER A 170 -13.41 7.94 15.15
N HIS A 171 -14.75 8.00 15.26
CA HIS A 171 -15.44 8.72 16.32
C HIS A 171 -14.97 8.35 17.75
N PRO A 172 -14.71 7.07 18.07
CA PRO A 172 -14.12 6.71 19.36
C PRO A 172 -12.77 7.35 19.65
N GLU A 173 -11.94 7.63 18.62
CA GLU A 173 -10.66 8.33 18.78
C GLU A 173 -10.87 9.82 19.03
N TYR A 174 -11.80 10.43 18.32
CA TYR A 174 -12.18 11.83 18.51
C TYR A 174 -12.70 12.08 19.92
N THR A 175 -13.63 11.26 20.41
CA THR A 175 -14.22 11.42 21.76
C THR A 175 -13.22 11.20 22.88
N ALA A 176 -12.08 10.56 22.59
CA ALA A 176 -10.98 10.40 23.54
C ALA A 176 -10.15 11.69 23.77
N GLY A 177 -10.46 12.78 23.08
CA GLY A 177 -9.81 14.08 23.25
C GLY A 177 -8.44 14.22 22.62
N TYR A 178 -8.12 13.37 21.63
CA TYR A 178 -6.83 13.40 20.94
C TYR A 178 -6.82 14.28 19.70
N ILE A 179 -7.98 14.74 19.28
CA ILE A 179 -8.17 15.38 18.01
C ILE A 179 -8.92 16.66 18.25
N ASP A 180 -8.27 17.74 17.94
CA ASP A 180 -8.84 19.07 17.97
C ASP A 180 -9.58 19.30 16.65
N ALA A 181 -10.75 18.67 16.51
CA ALA A 181 -11.53 18.89 15.30
C ALA A 181 -13.02 18.77 15.55
N SER A 182 -13.72 19.82 15.21
CA SER A 182 -15.11 19.75 14.85
C SER A 182 -15.22 19.00 13.52
N GLY A 183 -15.72 17.81 13.51
CA GLY A 183 -15.89 16.99 12.31
C GLY A 183 -17.11 16.10 12.44
N ALA A 184 -17.37 15.33 11.42
CA ALA A 184 -18.43 14.33 11.37
C ALA A 184 -17.87 12.94 11.07
N ASP A 185 -18.65 11.92 11.31
CA ASP A 185 -18.32 10.58 10.87
C ASP A 185 -18.41 10.49 9.33
N LEU A 186 -17.41 9.87 8.73
CA LEU A 186 -17.42 9.59 7.30
C LEU A 186 -18.45 8.48 7.03
N PRO A 187 -19.44 8.69 6.16
CA PRO A 187 -20.47 7.70 5.94
C PRO A 187 -19.90 6.38 5.44
N TYR A 188 -20.48 5.27 5.89
CA TYR A 188 -20.18 3.99 5.29
C TYR A 188 -20.89 3.88 3.94
N ASN A 189 -20.13 3.73 2.88
CA ASN A 189 -20.60 3.49 1.53
C ASN A 189 -19.61 2.56 0.83
N THR A 190 -20.08 1.88 -0.21
CA THR A 190 -19.27 1.01 -1.07
C THR A 190 -18.80 1.71 -2.34
N ASP A 191 -19.38 2.86 -2.65
CA ASP A 191 -19.01 3.71 -3.77
C ASP A 191 -17.91 4.69 -3.37
N ILE A 192 -16.88 4.77 -4.19
CA ILE A 192 -15.68 5.56 -3.91
C ILE A 192 -15.95 7.06 -3.83
N GLY A 193 -16.79 7.60 -4.72
CA GLY A 193 -17.14 9.03 -4.74
C GLY A 193 -17.96 9.40 -3.50
N SER A 194 -18.98 8.62 -3.18
CA SER A 194 -19.82 8.84 -2.00
C SER A 194 -19.05 8.81 -0.69
N VAL A 195 -17.98 7.99 -0.59
CA VAL A 195 -17.12 8.00 0.60
C VAL A 195 -16.22 9.22 0.61
N ALA A 196 -15.67 9.61 -0.55
CA ALA A 196 -14.76 10.76 -0.66
C ALA A 196 -15.47 12.10 -0.40
N ASP A 197 -16.75 12.24 -0.73
CA ASP A 197 -17.55 13.47 -0.53
C ASP A 197 -17.57 13.94 0.94
N GLY A 198 -17.55 13.01 1.89
CA GLY A 198 -17.53 13.33 3.32
C GLY A 198 -16.14 13.70 3.89
N TYR A 199 -15.08 13.53 3.12
CA TYR A 199 -13.70 13.57 3.60
C TYR A 199 -13.33 14.89 4.28
N GLU A 200 -13.70 16.03 3.70
CA GLU A 200 -13.30 17.35 4.22
C GLU A 200 -14.00 17.69 5.54
N GLY A 201 -15.18 17.16 5.77
CA GLY A 201 -15.93 17.33 7.01
C GLY A 201 -15.64 16.28 8.09
N ALA A 202 -14.83 15.29 7.80
CA ALA A 202 -14.59 14.20 8.73
C ALA A 202 -13.61 14.56 9.85
N HIS A 203 -13.69 13.86 10.98
CA HIS A 203 -12.71 13.95 12.05
C HIS A 203 -11.34 13.48 11.56
N TYR A 204 -10.29 14.23 11.87
CA TYR A 204 -8.93 13.90 11.42
C TYR A 204 -7.87 14.32 12.43
N GLU A 205 -6.69 13.81 12.19
CA GLU A 205 -5.43 14.28 12.77
C GLU A 205 -4.39 14.44 11.67
N ASN A 206 -3.31 15.16 11.95
CA ASN A 206 -2.18 15.29 11.05
C ASN A 206 -1.09 14.28 11.41
N ILE A 207 -0.63 13.51 10.44
CA ILE A 207 0.40 12.49 10.61
C ILE A 207 1.51 12.71 9.59
N THR A 208 2.75 12.57 10.05
CA THR A 208 3.94 12.71 9.23
C THR A 208 4.50 11.34 8.90
N ASP A 209 4.57 11.04 7.59
CA ASP A 209 5.04 9.75 7.06
C ASP A 209 5.92 9.96 5.83
N LYS A 210 6.73 8.95 5.51
CA LYS A 210 7.38 8.78 4.21
C LYS A 210 6.52 7.93 3.28
N VAL A 211 6.13 6.75 3.73
CA VAL A 211 5.34 5.78 2.98
C VAL A 211 4.02 5.53 3.69
N PHE A 212 2.94 5.50 2.92
CA PHE A 212 1.59 5.38 3.45
C PHE A 212 0.69 4.57 2.51
N LEU A 213 -0.51 4.21 2.98
CA LEU A 213 -1.59 3.71 2.14
C LEU A 213 -2.44 4.90 1.68
N LEU A 214 -3.09 4.79 0.53
CA LEU A 214 -4.03 5.83 0.09
C LEU A 214 -5.20 5.97 1.07
N ASP A 215 -5.66 7.19 1.27
CA ASP A 215 -6.98 7.44 1.83
C ASP A 215 -8.06 7.44 0.73
N VAL A 216 -9.33 7.54 1.13
CA VAL A 216 -10.44 7.50 0.18
C VAL A 216 -10.47 8.70 -0.77
N LYS A 217 -9.98 9.87 -0.37
CA LYS A 217 -9.90 11.05 -1.24
C LYS A 217 -8.81 10.87 -2.30
N GLN A 218 -7.62 10.43 -1.88
CA GLN A 218 -6.54 10.11 -2.81
C GLN A 218 -6.95 8.98 -3.76
N LEU A 219 -7.64 7.96 -3.27
CA LEU A 219 -8.17 6.87 -4.09
C LEU A 219 -9.17 7.39 -5.13
N HIS A 220 -10.07 8.30 -4.75
CA HIS A 220 -11.01 8.94 -5.68
C HIS A 220 -10.26 9.77 -6.74
N THR A 221 -9.23 10.53 -6.35
CA THR A 221 -8.35 11.23 -7.30
C THR A 221 -7.68 10.28 -8.30
N VAL A 222 -7.24 9.10 -7.85
CA VAL A 222 -6.72 8.06 -8.77
C VAL A 222 -7.78 7.61 -9.77
N TYR A 223 -9.02 7.41 -9.32
CA TYR A 223 -10.13 7.07 -10.19
C TYR A 223 -10.42 8.17 -11.22
N GLU A 224 -10.47 9.42 -10.79
CA GLU A 224 -10.71 10.57 -11.70
C GLU A 224 -9.59 10.74 -12.73
N ASN A 225 -8.34 10.59 -12.31
CA ASN A 225 -7.18 10.80 -13.17
C ASN A 225 -6.89 9.63 -14.11
N LEU A 226 -7.07 8.39 -13.65
CA LEU A 226 -6.59 7.18 -14.31
C LEU A 226 -7.66 6.08 -14.44
N GLY A 227 -8.94 6.40 -14.16
CA GLY A 227 -10.05 5.46 -14.29
C GLY A 227 -9.85 4.19 -13.45
N GLY A 228 -10.00 3.04 -14.07
CA GLY A 228 -9.91 1.73 -13.41
C GLY A 228 -8.58 1.36 -12.79
N TYR A 229 -7.55 2.21 -12.89
CA TYR A 229 -6.22 1.93 -12.32
C TYR A 229 -6.21 1.74 -10.79
N TYR A 230 -7.21 2.26 -10.10
CA TYR A 230 -7.36 2.02 -8.66
C TYR A 230 -7.68 0.55 -8.32
N ILE A 231 -8.20 -0.23 -9.26
CA ILE A 231 -8.35 -1.68 -9.12
C ILE A 231 -6.99 -2.32 -9.39
N ALA A 232 -6.39 -2.91 -8.35
CA ALA A 232 -5.02 -3.38 -8.43
C ALA A 232 -4.91 -4.89 -8.65
N GLN A 233 -3.88 -5.29 -9.39
CA GLN A 233 -3.49 -6.68 -9.53
C GLN A 233 -2.34 -7.01 -8.57
N ASN A 234 -2.29 -8.26 -8.13
CA ASN A 234 -1.13 -8.80 -7.45
C ASN A 234 -0.03 -9.21 -8.46
N ARG A 235 1.08 -9.77 -7.97
CA ARG A 235 2.20 -10.21 -8.82
C ARG A 235 1.82 -11.31 -9.84
N ASN A 236 0.71 -12.01 -9.62
CA ASN A 236 0.21 -13.05 -10.52
C ASN A 236 -0.78 -12.51 -11.58
N GLY A 237 -1.00 -11.20 -11.63
CA GLY A 237 -1.94 -10.56 -12.56
C GLY A 237 -3.42 -10.75 -12.18
N VAL A 238 -3.70 -11.14 -10.95
CA VAL A 238 -5.07 -11.32 -10.43
C VAL A 238 -5.48 -10.06 -9.67
N ASN A 239 -6.67 -9.53 -9.94
CA ASN A 239 -7.22 -8.42 -9.16
C ASN A 239 -7.31 -8.83 -7.69
N TRP A 240 -6.77 -8.00 -6.81
CA TRP A 240 -6.63 -8.32 -5.40
C TRP A 240 -7.11 -7.20 -4.50
N SER A 241 -7.70 -7.55 -3.36
CA SER A 241 -8.09 -6.57 -2.34
C SER A 241 -6.88 -5.97 -1.66
N TYR A 242 -6.92 -4.69 -1.32
CA TYR A 242 -5.85 -4.04 -0.57
C TYR A 242 -6.38 -3.00 0.40
N TRP A 243 -5.66 -2.81 1.52
CA TRP A 243 -6.01 -1.88 2.57
C TRP A 243 -5.92 -0.41 2.13
N LEU A 244 -6.80 0.42 2.68
CA LEU A 244 -6.69 1.88 2.72
C LEU A 244 -6.24 2.32 4.11
N ARG A 245 -5.81 3.60 4.27
CA ARG A 245 -5.57 4.15 5.61
C ARG A 245 -6.80 4.84 6.22
N THR A 246 -7.92 4.90 5.53
CA THR A 246 -9.17 5.49 6.01
C THR A 246 -9.98 4.47 6.78
N PRO A 247 -10.26 4.69 8.08
CA PRO A 247 -11.05 3.79 8.88
C PRO A 247 -12.55 3.84 8.54
N VAL A 248 -13.29 2.89 9.03
CA VAL A 248 -14.73 3.05 9.25
C VAL A 248 -14.88 3.90 10.51
N THR A 249 -15.59 5.02 10.42
CA THR A 249 -15.50 6.07 11.45
C THR A 249 -16.46 5.88 12.63
N ASP A 250 -17.52 5.08 12.48
CA ASP A 250 -18.47 4.77 13.55
C ASP A 250 -17.98 3.71 14.56
N CYS A 251 -16.80 3.13 14.30
CA CYS A 251 -16.20 2.12 15.17
C CYS A 251 -14.66 2.26 15.18
N ASN A 252 -14.00 1.55 16.09
CA ASN A 252 -12.54 1.60 16.26
C ASN A 252 -11.80 0.30 15.85
N HIS A 253 -12.47 -0.57 15.09
CA HIS A 253 -12.00 -1.92 14.80
C HIS A 253 -12.35 -2.44 13.39
N ASP A 254 -12.88 -1.59 12.51
CA ASP A 254 -13.08 -1.91 11.09
C ASP A 254 -12.28 -0.95 10.22
N MET A 255 -11.53 -1.51 9.29
CA MET A 255 -10.72 -0.79 8.32
C MET A 255 -11.26 -0.93 6.91
N ARG A 256 -11.14 0.13 6.10
CA ARG A 256 -11.59 0.09 4.71
C ARG A 256 -10.55 -0.58 3.82
N TYR A 257 -11.04 -1.24 2.78
CA TYR A 257 -10.23 -1.83 1.72
C TYR A 257 -10.88 -1.63 0.36
N VAL A 258 -10.09 -1.72 -0.71
CA VAL A 258 -10.58 -1.79 -2.09
C VAL A 258 -10.75 -3.27 -2.46
N SER A 259 -11.93 -3.65 -2.97
CA SER A 259 -12.19 -5.01 -3.42
C SER A 259 -11.61 -5.26 -4.82
N PRO A 260 -11.50 -6.53 -5.27
CA PRO A 260 -11.06 -6.86 -6.64
C PRO A 260 -11.97 -6.31 -7.74
N GLN A 261 -13.19 -5.89 -7.40
CA GLN A 261 -14.17 -5.28 -8.30
C GLN A 261 -14.19 -3.75 -8.20
N GLY A 262 -13.38 -3.16 -7.29
CA GLY A 262 -13.27 -1.72 -7.12
C GLY A 262 -14.27 -1.10 -6.13
N SER A 263 -15.08 -1.89 -5.43
CA SER A 263 -15.92 -1.36 -4.35
C SER A 263 -15.13 -1.18 -3.06
N ILE A 264 -15.54 -0.25 -2.22
CA ILE A 264 -15.00 -0.05 -0.89
C ILE A 264 -15.68 -1.03 0.08
N GLY A 265 -14.88 -1.92 0.66
CA GLY A 265 -15.33 -2.83 1.71
C GLY A 265 -14.81 -2.40 3.08
N ARG A 266 -15.21 -3.17 4.11
CA ARG A 266 -14.69 -3.05 5.47
C ARG A 266 -14.40 -4.42 6.06
N ASP A 267 -13.38 -4.49 6.88
CA ASP A 267 -13.08 -5.70 7.65
C ASP A 267 -12.18 -5.40 8.85
N ALA A 268 -12.05 -6.40 9.73
CA ALA A 268 -11.22 -6.30 10.91
C ALA A 268 -9.74 -6.13 10.55
N PRO A 269 -9.03 -5.15 11.11
CA PRO A 269 -7.61 -4.87 10.85
C PRO A 269 -6.67 -6.06 11.00
N CYS A 270 -6.98 -6.99 11.93
CA CYS A 270 -6.13 -8.17 12.18
C CYS A 270 -6.24 -9.27 11.12
N LYS A 271 -7.08 -9.09 10.10
CA LYS A 271 -7.23 -10.09 9.03
C LYS A 271 -6.17 -9.95 7.95
N GLY A 272 -5.41 -11.01 7.74
CA GLY A 272 -4.37 -11.09 6.71
C GLY A 272 -4.87 -11.57 5.35
N TYR A 273 -6.06 -11.15 4.93
CA TYR A 273 -6.63 -11.52 3.61
C TYR A 273 -6.47 -10.43 2.56
N TYR A 274 -5.91 -9.30 2.94
CA TYR A 274 -5.80 -8.10 2.12
C TYR A 274 -4.36 -7.79 1.84
N GLY A 275 -4.13 -7.20 0.69
CA GLY A 275 -2.80 -6.84 0.25
C GLY A 275 -2.38 -5.44 0.66
N VAL A 276 -1.13 -5.12 0.36
CA VAL A 276 -0.52 -3.83 0.60
C VAL A 276 -0.16 -3.18 -0.73
N ARG A 277 -0.68 -1.98 -0.96
CA ARG A 277 -0.40 -1.14 -2.12
C ARG A 277 0.08 0.22 -1.63
N PRO A 278 1.38 0.38 -1.35
CA PRO A 278 1.91 1.59 -0.75
C PRO A 278 2.00 2.75 -1.73
N ALA A 279 2.04 3.96 -1.17
CA ALA A 279 2.23 5.21 -1.86
C ALA A 279 3.23 6.11 -1.12
N PHE A 280 3.83 7.06 -1.85
CA PHE A 280 4.69 8.10 -1.30
C PHE A 280 4.70 9.35 -2.20
N TYR A 281 5.18 10.48 -1.69
CA TYR A 281 5.47 11.65 -2.51
C TYR A 281 6.94 11.67 -2.92
N LEU A 282 7.17 11.84 -4.22
CA LEU A 282 8.52 11.88 -4.79
C LEU A 282 9.15 13.26 -4.58
N ASP A 283 10.38 13.29 -4.12
CA ASP A 283 11.23 14.47 -4.15
C ASP A 283 11.98 14.56 -5.49
N THR A 284 11.49 15.41 -6.38
CA THR A 284 12.06 15.58 -7.71
C THR A 284 13.48 16.17 -7.72
N ALA A 285 13.96 16.67 -6.58
CA ALA A 285 15.36 17.10 -6.47
C ALA A 285 16.36 15.92 -6.46
N TYR A 286 15.86 14.70 -6.15
CA TYR A 286 16.66 13.48 -6.11
C TYR A 286 16.38 12.52 -7.27
N TYR A 287 15.46 12.88 -8.19
CA TYR A 287 15.06 11.98 -9.27
C TYR A 287 15.20 12.61 -10.66
#